data_fc7d07894a5021fba910442ed5755e59
#
_entry.id   fc7d07894a5021fba910442ed5755e59
#
_cell.length_a   1.000
_cell.length_b   1.000
_cell.length_c   1.000
_cell.angle_alpha   90.00
_cell.angle_beta   90.00
_cell.angle_gamma   90.00
#
_symmetry.space_group_name_H-M   'P 1'
#
loop_
_entity.id
_entity.type
_entity.pdbx_description
1 polymer ?
#
loop_
_entity_poly.entity_id
_entity_poly.type
_entity_poly.pdbx_seq_one_letter_code
_entity_poly.pdbx_strand_id
1 'polypeptide(L)'
;VEMAIENHTKKPFEGRAQFTVTGSGLELTREFPVSGDGEKVSLKETLQLGKEAKLWDEFNPNLYTVECTLLTGAGKESFEHKKSATFGMREVAQGRNHILLNGRPLHLRGTVENAVFPKTGHAPVCDAEWERIMRIVKDYGLNHIRFHSWCPPAAAFRMADRHGVYLEVEMPMWGKDAEPDEARYDFFRREMRAILKEYGNHPSFVLYCNGNE
;
A
#
# COMPACT_ATOMS: atom_id res chain seq x y z
N VAL A 1 -3.61 12.38 2.76
CA VAL A 1 -4.35 11.79 1.63
C VAL A 1 -4.03 12.56 0.36
N GLU A 2 -3.93 11.83 -0.74
CA GLU A 2 -3.79 12.39 -2.09
C GLU A 2 -4.84 11.76 -2.99
N MET A 3 -5.60 12.59 -3.68
CA MET A 3 -6.68 12.16 -4.57
C MET A 3 -6.44 12.76 -5.96
N ALA A 4 -6.40 11.91 -6.98
CA ALA A 4 -6.42 12.33 -8.38
C ALA A 4 -7.85 12.25 -8.92
N ILE A 5 -8.32 13.31 -9.52
CA ILE A 5 -9.65 13.44 -10.13
C ILE A 5 -9.47 13.55 -11.64
N GLU A 6 -10.13 12.68 -12.38
CA GLU A 6 -10.23 12.78 -13.83
C GLU A 6 -11.58 13.39 -14.21
N ASN A 7 -11.54 14.58 -14.79
CA ASN A 7 -12.73 15.31 -15.20
C ASN A 7 -13.05 15.03 -16.68
N HIS A 8 -13.94 14.11 -16.92
CA HIS A 8 -14.35 13.72 -18.29
C HIS A 8 -15.39 14.67 -18.90
N THR A 9 -15.91 15.64 -18.15
CA THR A 9 -16.91 16.58 -18.66
C THR A 9 -16.32 17.67 -19.58
N LYS A 10 -14.99 17.88 -19.48
CA LYS A 10 -14.24 18.95 -20.18
C LYS A 10 -14.75 20.37 -19.83
N LYS A 11 -15.47 20.52 -18.73
CA LYS A 11 -15.98 21.82 -18.23
C LYS A 11 -15.37 22.08 -16.85
N PRO A 12 -15.17 23.32 -16.46
CA PRO A 12 -14.84 23.67 -15.08
C PRO A 12 -15.86 23.07 -14.11
N PHE A 13 -15.39 22.64 -12.95
CA PHE A 13 -16.25 22.14 -11.89
C PHE A 13 -15.84 22.72 -10.55
N GLU A 14 -16.81 22.81 -9.67
CA GLU A 14 -16.65 23.11 -8.25
C GLU A 14 -17.34 22.01 -7.46
N GLY A 15 -16.80 21.71 -6.28
CA GLY A 15 -17.34 20.67 -5.44
C GLY A 15 -16.63 20.56 -4.11
N ARG A 16 -16.82 19.45 -3.47
CA ARG A 16 -16.19 19.10 -2.20
C ARG A 16 -15.79 17.64 -2.16
N ALA A 17 -14.67 17.39 -1.53
CA ALA A 17 -14.19 16.06 -1.21
C ALA A 17 -14.34 15.82 0.30
N GLN A 18 -15.17 14.86 0.67
CA GLN A 18 -15.35 14.44 2.05
C GLN A 18 -14.54 13.18 2.28
N PHE A 19 -13.67 13.20 3.29
CA PHE A 19 -12.88 12.04 3.72
C PHE A 19 -13.40 11.56 5.07
N THR A 20 -13.87 10.32 5.12
CA THR A 20 -14.27 9.65 6.35
C THR A 20 -13.29 8.53 6.66
N VAL A 21 -12.59 8.64 7.79
CA VAL A 21 -11.66 7.63 8.28
C VAL A 21 -12.32 6.86 9.39
N THR A 22 -12.36 5.53 9.25
CA THR A 22 -12.89 4.61 10.27
C THR A 22 -11.92 3.47 10.54
N GLY A 23 -11.96 2.90 11.73
CA GLY A 23 -11.16 1.72 12.10
C GLY A 23 -10.44 1.88 13.43
N SER A 24 -10.11 0.77 14.05
CA SER A 24 -9.37 0.71 15.33
C SER A 24 -9.95 1.57 16.47
N GLY A 25 -11.28 1.82 16.42
CA GLY A 25 -11.99 2.67 17.38
C GLY A 25 -11.99 4.17 17.06
N LEU A 26 -11.47 4.55 15.90
CA LEU A 26 -11.48 5.93 15.40
C LEU A 26 -12.59 6.12 14.36
N GLU A 27 -13.27 7.27 14.43
CA GLU A 27 -14.12 7.80 13.39
C GLU A 27 -13.86 9.30 13.24
N LEU A 28 -13.50 9.73 12.03
CA LEU A 28 -13.15 11.11 11.73
C LEU A 28 -13.64 11.46 10.33
N THR A 29 -14.37 12.59 10.21
CA THR A 29 -14.75 13.13 8.91
C THR A 29 -14.16 14.52 8.71
N ARG A 30 -13.62 14.79 7.52
CA ARG A 30 -13.13 16.11 7.08
C ARG A 30 -13.60 16.38 5.67
N GLU A 31 -13.88 17.63 5.38
CA GLU A 31 -14.35 18.09 4.07
C GLU A 31 -13.45 19.21 3.56
N PHE A 32 -13.11 19.16 2.28
CA PHE A 32 -12.26 20.12 1.60
C PHE A 32 -12.93 20.58 0.30
N PRO A 33 -12.86 21.87 -0.04
CA PRO A 33 -13.31 22.34 -1.33
C PRO A 33 -12.38 21.79 -2.43
N VAL A 34 -12.96 21.51 -3.58
CA VAL A 34 -12.21 21.11 -4.76
C VAL A 34 -12.79 21.78 -5.99
N SER A 35 -11.91 22.29 -6.84
CA SER A 35 -12.28 22.88 -8.12
C SER A 35 -11.22 22.61 -9.18
N GLY A 36 -11.61 22.66 -10.43
CA GLY A 36 -10.68 22.51 -11.53
C GLY A 36 -11.32 22.83 -12.88
N ASP A 37 -10.48 23.22 -13.81
CA ASP A 37 -10.84 23.55 -15.20
C ASP A 37 -10.20 22.59 -16.21
N GLY A 38 -9.31 21.70 -15.73
CA GLY A 38 -8.59 20.72 -16.54
C GLY A 38 -9.15 19.30 -16.48
N GLU A 39 -8.61 18.43 -17.33
CA GLU A 39 -8.96 17.01 -17.35
C GLU A 39 -8.47 16.27 -16.10
N LYS A 40 -7.38 16.75 -15.47
CA LYS A 40 -6.80 16.12 -14.26
C LYS A 40 -6.61 17.16 -13.18
N VAL A 41 -7.15 16.88 -12.02
CA VAL A 41 -7.03 17.72 -10.82
C VAL A 41 -6.51 16.85 -9.68
N SER A 42 -5.62 17.39 -8.87
CA SER A 42 -5.08 16.70 -7.68
C SER A 42 -5.44 17.49 -6.43
N LEU A 43 -5.96 16.79 -5.43
CA LEU A 43 -6.16 17.31 -4.09
C LEU A 43 -5.21 16.56 -3.14
N LYS A 44 -4.41 17.32 -2.39
CA LYS A 44 -3.51 16.76 -1.37
C LYS A 44 -3.76 17.43 -0.03
N GLU A 45 -4.19 16.63 0.94
CA GLU A 45 -4.57 17.12 2.26
C GLU A 45 -3.97 16.25 3.37
N THR A 46 -3.80 16.85 4.54
CA THR A 46 -3.34 16.15 5.73
C THR A 46 -4.48 15.97 6.73
N LEU A 47 -4.81 14.72 7.03
CA LEU A 47 -5.80 14.38 8.05
C LEU A 47 -5.10 14.10 9.38
N GLN A 48 -5.34 14.94 10.39
CA GLN A 48 -4.84 14.73 11.74
C GLN A 48 -5.75 13.72 12.45
N LEU A 49 -5.27 12.49 12.65
CA LEU A 49 -6.04 11.43 13.29
C LEU A 49 -6.08 11.54 14.82
N GLY A 50 -5.24 12.41 15.39
CA GLY A 50 -5.17 12.63 16.84
C GLY A 50 -4.34 11.57 17.58
N LYS A 51 -4.28 11.74 18.92
CA LYS A 51 -3.46 10.90 19.80
C LYS A 51 -4.03 9.49 20.01
N GLU A 52 -5.30 9.30 19.69
CA GLU A 52 -6.00 8.01 19.83
C GLU A 52 -5.73 7.07 18.65
N ALA A 53 -5.06 7.56 17.60
CA ALA A 53 -4.69 6.73 16.47
C ALA A 53 -3.68 5.66 16.87
N LYS A 54 -4.06 4.40 16.67
CA LYS A 54 -3.23 3.24 17.00
C LYS A 54 -2.26 2.94 15.86
N LEU A 55 -1.03 2.64 16.22
CA LEU A 55 0.00 2.25 15.24
C LEU A 55 -0.19 0.79 14.80
N TRP A 56 0.27 0.51 13.59
CA TRP A 56 0.32 -0.83 13.01
C TRP A 56 1.68 -1.47 13.27
N ASP A 57 1.69 -2.68 13.76
CA ASP A 57 2.86 -3.54 13.88
C ASP A 57 2.46 -5.04 13.81
N GLU A 58 3.43 -5.97 13.93
CA GLU A 58 3.20 -7.41 13.86
C GLU A 58 2.31 -7.97 14.99
N PHE A 59 2.22 -7.27 16.12
CA PHE A 59 1.42 -7.66 17.30
C PHE A 59 0.06 -6.97 17.30
N ASN A 60 -0.01 -5.77 16.73
CA ASN A 60 -1.18 -4.92 16.69
C ASN A 60 -1.40 -4.43 15.25
N PRO A 61 -1.92 -5.27 14.35
CA PRO A 61 -2.11 -4.89 12.96
C PRO A 61 -3.34 -3.98 12.78
N ASN A 62 -3.28 -2.81 13.42
CA ASN A 62 -4.36 -1.83 13.40
C ASN A 62 -4.51 -1.21 12.01
N LEU A 63 -5.67 -1.38 11.40
CA LEU A 63 -5.99 -0.86 10.09
C LEU A 63 -7.13 0.16 10.17
N TYR A 64 -7.07 1.11 9.25
CA TYR A 64 -8.07 2.13 9.01
C TYR A 64 -8.53 2.06 7.57
N THR A 65 -9.78 2.44 7.34
CA THR A 65 -10.33 2.69 6.01
C THR A 65 -10.56 4.18 5.86
N VAL A 66 -10.06 4.78 4.79
CA VAL A 66 -10.46 6.11 4.36
C VAL A 66 -11.42 5.96 3.18
N GLU A 67 -12.65 6.48 3.34
CA GLU A 67 -13.59 6.66 2.24
C GLU A 67 -13.54 8.13 1.80
N CYS A 68 -13.35 8.34 0.51
CA CYS A 68 -13.48 9.64 -0.11
C CYS A 68 -14.78 9.69 -0.91
N THR A 69 -15.64 10.65 -0.57
CA THR A 69 -16.83 11.00 -1.35
C THR A 69 -16.60 12.35 -2.05
N LEU A 70 -16.52 12.32 -3.37
CA LEU A 70 -16.46 13.52 -4.20
C LEU A 70 -17.88 13.93 -4.60
N LEU A 71 -18.27 15.15 -4.26
CA LEU A 71 -19.55 15.75 -4.62
C LEU A 71 -19.28 16.95 -5.50
N THR A 72 -19.83 16.97 -6.72
CA THR A 72 -19.67 18.09 -7.67
C THR A 72 -21.00 18.48 -8.28
N GLY A 73 -21.12 19.73 -8.77
CA GLY A 73 -22.31 20.25 -9.38
C GLY A 73 -23.40 20.67 -8.39
N ALA A 74 -24.57 21.00 -8.89
CA ALA A 74 -25.72 21.46 -8.09
C ALA A 74 -27.05 20.97 -8.70
N GLY A 75 -28.02 20.66 -7.83
CA GLY A 75 -29.35 20.24 -8.23
C GLY A 75 -29.39 18.99 -9.08
N LYS A 76 -30.03 19.03 -10.24
CA LYS A 76 -30.18 17.89 -11.16
C LYS A 76 -28.86 17.48 -11.87
N GLU A 77 -27.85 18.32 -11.83
CA GLU A 77 -26.50 18.06 -12.40
C GLU A 77 -25.47 17.74 -11.33
N SER A 78 -25.90 17.28 -10.17
CA SER A 78 -24.98 16.84 -9.12
C SER A 78 -24.43 15.43 -9.41
N PHE A 79 -23.14 15.24 -9.16
CA PHE A 79 -22.45 13.97 -9.27
C PHE A 79 -21.85 13.59 -7.93
N GLU A 80 -21.97 12.30 -7.60
CA GLU A 80 -21.34 11.71 -6.45
C GLU A 80 -20.45 10.55 -6.91
N HIS A 81 -19.20 10.52 -6.43
CA HIS A 81 -18.28 9.41 -6.65
C HIS A 81 -17.59 9.04 -5.35
N LYS A 82 -17.57 7.73 -5.04
CA LYS A 82 -16.94 7.20 -3.83
C LYS A 82 -15.80 6.28 -4.16
N LYS A 83 -14.72 6.40 -3.38
CA LYS A 83 -13.58 5.48 -3.42
C LYS A 83 -13.02 5.30 -2.01
N SER A 84 -12.60 4.08 -1.69
CA SER A 84 -12.01 3.78 -0.39
C SER A 84 -10.63 3.16 -0.55
N ALA A 85 -9.80 3.36 0.49
CA ALA A 85 -8.51 2.71 0.64
C ALA A 85 -8.30 2.32 2.10
N THR A 86 -7.59 1.20 2.31
CA THR A 86 -7.17 0.75 3.64
C THR A 86 -5.72 1.16 3.87
N PHE A 87 -5.38 1.55 5.08
CA PHE A 87 -4.03 1.91 5.49
C PHE A 87 -3.76 1.56 6.94
N GLY A 88 -2.49 1.48 7.32
CA GLY A 88 -2.04 1.39 8.71
C GLY A 88 -1.08 2.52 9.04
N MET A 89 -1.17 3.03 10.28
CA MET A 89 -0.28 4.08 10.76
C MET A 89 1.02 3.46 11.26
N ARG A 90 2.12 3.70 10.57
CA ARG A 90 3.45 3.25 10.99
C ARG A 90 4.53 4.22 10.57
N GLU A 91 5.66 4.17 11.26
CA GLU A 91 6.89 4.83 10.87
C GLU A 91 8.01 3.81 10.72
N VAL A 92 8.71 3.82 9.59
CA VAL A 92 9.94 3.07 9.37
C VAL A 92 11.09 4.04 9.32
N ALA A 93 12.10 3.85 10.15
CA ALA A 93 13.24 4.75 10.27
C ALA A 93 14.56 3.97 10.31
N GLN A 94 15.64 4.65 9.94
CA GLN A 94 16.99 4.12 10.11
C GLN A 94 17.51 4.48 11.50
N GLY A 95 17.76 3.47 12.32
CA GLY A 95 18.53 3.62 13.55
C GLY A 95 20.04 3.49 13.29
N ARG A 96 20.84 3.56 14.36
CA ARG A 96 22.30 3.43 14.24
C ARG A 96 22.74 2.10 13.65
N ASN A 97 22.17 0.99 14.11
CA ASN A 97 22.53 -0.38 13.72
C ASN A 97 21.29 -1.25 13.36
N HIS A 98 20.12 -0.67 13.34
CA HIS A 98 18.86 -1.39 13.14
C HIS A 98 17.90 -0.55 12.29
N ILE A 99 17.01 -1.22 11.59
CA ILE A 99 15.78 -0.61 11.10
C ILE A 99 14.84 -0.47 12.30
N LEU A 100 14.19 0.66 12.42
CA LEU A 100 13.21 0.93 13.46
C LEU A 100 11.80 0.91 12.86
N LEU A 101 10.88 0.28 13.56
CA LEU A 101 9.45 0.39 13.33
C LEU A 101 8.82 1.05 14.55
N ASN A 102 8.13 2.17 14.35
CA ASN A 102 7.50 2.93 15.44
C ASN A 102 8.47 3.24 16.60
N GLY A 103 9.72 3.58 16.25
CA GLY A 103 10.78 3.88 17.21
C GLY A 103 11.43 2.68 17.91
N ARG A 104 11.03 1.44 17.60
CA ARG A 104 11.58 0.20 18.18
C ARG A 104 12.40 -0.57 17.15
N PRO A 105 13.49 -1.26 17.54
CA PRO A 105 14.24 -2.14 16.65
C PRO A 105 13.34 -3.20 16.02
N LEU A 106 13.38 -3.29 14.68
CA LEU A 106 12.65 -4.30 13.92
C LEU A 106 13.49 -5.56 13.82
N HIS A 107 12.99 -6.66 14.36
CA HIS A 107 13.60 -7.99 14.25
C HIS A 107 12.81 -8.84 13.27
N LEU A 108 13.38 -9.11 12.10
CA LEU A 108 12.75 -9.93 11.07
C LEU A 108 13.09 -11.41 11.29
N ARG A 109 12.07 -12.22 11.41
CA ARG A 109 12.13 -13.70 11.41
C ARG A 109 11.42 -14.16 10.15
N GLY A 110 12.19 -14.31 9.07
CA GLY A 110 11.64 -14.40 7.73
C GLY A 110 11.72 -15.78 7.09
N THR A 111 10.94 -15.94 6.05
CA THR A 111 11.06 -16.99 5.04
C THR A 111 11.16 -16.38 3.66
N VAL A 112 11.62 -17.18 2.69
CA VAL A 112 11.70 -16.79 1.27
C VAL A 112 10.54 -17.42 0.52
N GLU A 113 9.96 -16.66 -0.40
CA GLU A 113 8.93 -17.09 -1.33
C GLU A 113 9.43 -16.86 -2.77
N ASN A 114 9.55 -17.95 -3.56
CA ASN A 114 10.16 -17.97 -4.89
C ASN A 114 9.14 -18.14 -6.02
N ALA A 115 7.88 -17.75 -5.83
CA ALA A 115 6.77 -17.98 -6.76
C ALA A 115 6.56 -19.47 -7.10
N VAL A 116 6.82 -20.38 -6.15
CA VAL A 116 6.69 -21.82 -6.34
C VAL A 116 5.32 -22.30 -5.85
N PHE A 117 4.38 -22.46 -6.77
CA PHE A 117 3.02 -22.90 -6.50
C PHE A 117 2.71 -24.19 -7.29
N PRO A 118 3.17 -25.36 -6.83
CA PRO A 118 3.15 -26.60 -7.62
C PRO A 118 1.73 -27.13 -7.90
N LYS A 119 0.73 -26.75 -7.09
CA LYS A 119 -0.66 -27.19 -7.29
C LYS A 119 -1.39 -26.42 -8.40
N THR A 120 -1.03 -25.16 -8.59
CA THR A 120 -1.71 -24.23 -9.51
C THR A 120 -0.83 -23.81 -10.69
N GLY A 121 0.50 -23.92 -10.57
CA GLY A 121 1.46 -23.43 -11.55
C GLY A 121 1.60 -21.91 -11.60
N HIS A 122 0.88 -21.18 -10.74
CA HIS A 122 0.94 -19.71 -10.65
C HIS A 122 0.62 -19.25 -9.22
N ALA A 123 1.04 -18.02 -8.88
CA ALA A 123 0.71 -17.40 -7.61
C ALA A 123 -0.81 -17.21 -7.46
N PRO A 124 -1.38 -17.46 -6.29
CA PRO A 124 -2.80 -17.23 -6.04
C PRO A 124 -3.09 -15.72 -6.05
N VAL A 125 -4.23 -15.35 -6.63
CA VAL A 125 -4.70 -13.95 -6.68
C VAL A 125 -5.84 -13.67 -5.70
N CYS A 126 -6.32 -14.68 -4.98
CA CYS A 126 -7.42 -14.57 -4.03
C CYS A 126 -6.92 -14.39 -2.59
N ASP A 127 -7.71 -13.67 -1.78
CA ASP A 127 -7.40 -13.39 -0.39
C ASP A 127 -7.31 -14.67 0.47
N ALA A 128 -8.18 -15.67 0.22
CA ALA A 128 -8.26 -16.88 1.03
C ALA A 128 -6.95 -17.69 1.06
N GLU A 129 -6.27 -17.83 -0.08
CA GLU A 129 -4.99 -18.54 -0.13
C GLU A 129 -3.86 -17.75 0.54
N TRP A 130 -3.82 -16.43 0.36
CA TRP A 130 -2.84 -15.60 1.06
C TRP A 130 -3.13 -15.51 2.55
N GLU A 131 -4.38 -15.52 2.98
CA GLU A 131 -4.73 -15.64 4.39
C GLU A 131 -4.19 -16.94 5.00
N ARG A 132 -4.35 -18.07 4.30
CA ARG A 132 -3.77 -19.35 4.72
C ARG A 132 -2.25 -19.27 4.84
N ILE A 133 -1.56 -18.67 3.87
CA ILE A 133 -0.11 -18.49 3.89
C ILE A 133 0.31 -17.65 5.09
N MET A 134 -0.34 -16.50 5.33
CA MET A 134 -0.01 -15.61 6.44
C MET A 134 -0.23 -16.28 7.81
N ARG A 135 -1.29 -17.09 7.95
CA ARG A 135 -1.51 -17.88 9.18
C ARG A 135 -0.38 -18.88 9.41
N ILE A 136 0.04 -19.61 8.39
CA ILE A 136 1.16 -20.56 8.50
C ILE A 136 2.44 -19.82 8.90
N VAL A 137 2.74 -18.68 8.29
CA VAL A 137 3.90 -17.84 8.65
C VAL A 137 3.86 -17.49 10.14
N LYS A 138 2.71 -17.05 10.64
CA LYS A 138 2.53 -16.70 12.07
C LYS A 138 2.61 -17.92 12.97
N ASP A 139 2.04 -19.07 12.58
CA ASP A 139 2.05 -20.31 13.36
C ASP A 139 3.47 -20.84 13.56
N TYR A 140 4.36 -20.62 12.58
CA TYR A 140 5.80 -20.93 12.71
C TYR A 140 6.59 -19.87 13.49
N GLY A 141 5.94 -18.85 14.04
CA GLY A 141 6.59 -17.76 14.78
C GLY A 141 7.35 -16.77 13.87
N LEU A 142 7.14 -16.85 12.57
CA LEU A 142 7.71 -15.92 11.60
C LEU A 142 6.88 -14.65 11.51
N ASN A 143 7.51 -13.55 11.07
CA ASN A 143 6.86 -12.27 10.90
C ASN A 143 7.19 -11.59 9.57
N HIS A 144 7.94 -12.27 8.67
CA HIS A 144 8.45 -11.66 7.47
C HIS A 144 8.46 -12.65 6.30
N ILE A 145 8.14 -12.16 5.09
CA ILE A 145 8.28 -12.87 3.82
C ILE A 145 9.11 -12.00 2.88
N ARG A 146 10.21 -12.56 2.37
CA ARG A 146 10.99 -12.04 1.26
C ARG A 146 10.51 -12.66 -0.04
N PHE A 147 10.03 -11.84 -0.97
CA PHE A 147 9.63 -12.27 -2.31
C PHE A 147 10.83 -12.19 -3.26
N HIS A 148 11.42 -13.36 -3.51
CA HIS A 148 12.67 -13.47 -4.24
C HIS A 148 12.49 -13.16 -5.74
N SER A 149 13.00 -12.02 -6.17
CA SER A 149 12.99 -11.54 -7.56
C SER A 149 11.60 -11.35 -8.16
N TRP A 150 10.58 -11.07 -7.36
CA TRP A 150 9.23 -10.75 -7.85
C TRP A 150 8.40 -9.93 -6.86
N CYS A 151 7.33 -9.33 -7.40
CA CYS A 151 6.33 -8.63 -6.60
C CYS A 151 5.06 -9.48 -6.52
N PRO A 152 4.53 -9.80 -5.32
CA PRO A 152 3.33 -10.59 -5.19
C PRO A 152 2.07 -9.77 -5.55
N PRO A 153 0.92 -10.43 -5.80
CA PRO A 153 -0.33 -9.74 -6.11
C PRO A 153 -0.91 -9.02 -4.88
N ALA A 154 -1.81 -8.07 -5.13
CA ALA A 154 -2.45 -7.25 -4.10
C ALA A 154 -3.07 -8.04 -2.93
N ALA A 155 -3.53 -9.27 -3.16
CA ALA A 155 -4.06 -10.14 -2.10
C ALA A 155 -3.00 -10.48 -1.03
N ALA A 156 -1.73 -10.63 -1.41
CA ALA A 156 -0.64 -10.86 -0.46
C ALA A 156 -0.47 -9.68 0.48
N PHE A 157 -0.45 -8.46 -0.05
CA PHE A 157 -0.33 -7.24 0.76
C PHE A 157 -1.52 -7.06 1.70
N ARG A 158 -2.74 -7.22 1.19
CA ARG A 158 -3.94 -7.10 2.04
C ARG A 158 -3.94 -8.07 3.21
N MET A 159 -3.53 -9.33 2.95
CA MET A 159 -3.51 -10.34 4.02
C MET A 159 -2.33 -10.12 4.96
N ALA A 160 -1.17 -9.70 4.46
CA ALA A 160 -0.04 -9.33 5.30
C ALA A 160 -0.39 -8.15 6.23
N ASP A 161 -1.09 -7.13 5.73
CA ASP A 161 -1.58 -6.02 6.54
C ASP A 161 -2.48 -6.48 7.70
N ARG A 162 -3.40 -7.42 7.41
CA ARG A 162 -4.35 -7.96 8.41
C ARG A 162 -3.70 -8.83 9.45
N HIS A 163 -2.66 -9.58 9.06
CA HIS A 163 -1.99 -10.55 9.93
C HIS A 163 -0.72 -10.02 10.60
N GLY A 164 -0.30 -8.79 10.31
CA GLY A 164 0.93 -8.23 10.86
C GLY A 164 2.17 -8.97 10.37
N VAL A 165 2.26 -9.22 9.06
CA VAL A 165 3.43 -9.84 8.43
C VAL A 165 4.14 -8.78 7.61
N TYR A 166 5.45 -8.63 7.79
CA TYR A 166 6.28 -7.70 7.03
C TYR A 166 6.62 -8.30 5.67
N LEU A 167 6.59 -7.47 4.63
CA LEU A 167 6.93 -7.89 3.28
C LEU A 167 8.17 -7.16 2.78
N GLU A 168 9.06 -7.94 2.18
CA GLU A 168 10.17 -7.47 1.35
C GLU A 168 9.90 -7.88 -0.09
N VAL A 169 9.83 -6.89 -0.98
CA VAL A 169 9.60 -7.09 -2.42
C VAL A 169 10.89 -6.85 -3.16
N GLU A 170 11.24 -7.73 -4.08
CA GLU A 170 12.40 -7.57 -4.93
C GLU A 170 12.01 -7.24 -6.37
N MET A 171 12.88 -6.48 -7.02
CA MET A 171 12.82 -6.32 -8.48
C MET A 171 13.04 -7.67 -9.17
N PRO A 172 12.42 -7.91 -10.33
CA PRO A 172 12.66 -9.10 -11.15
C PRO A 172 14.03 -9.04 -11.85
N MET A 173 15.09 -8.91 -11.04
CA MET A 173 16.48 -8.86 -11.46
C MET A 173 17.28 -9.92 -10.74
N TRP A 174 18.08 -10.70 -11.47
CA TRP A 174 18.87 -11.79 -10.93
C TRP A 174 20.25 -11.87 -11.59
N GLY A 175 21.29 -11.82 -10.77
CA GLY A 175 22.66 -12.17 -11.12
C GLY A 175 23.21 -11.50 -12.39
N LYS A 176 23.63 -12.33 -13.34
CA LYS A 176 24.29 -11.93 -14.58
C LYS A 176 23.47 -11.01 -15.51
N ASP A 177 22.20 -10.79 -15.17
CA ASP A 177 21.36 -9.81 -15.87
C ASP A 177 21.73 -8.35 -15.57
N ALA A 178 22.73 -8.14 -14.72
CA ALA A 178 23.25 -6.82 -14.32
C ALA A 178 24.18 -6.18 -15.38
N GLU A 179 24.33 -6.75 -16.58
CA GLU A 179 25.05 -6.08 -17.68
C GLU A 179 24.37 -4.73 -18.01
N PRO A 180 25.15 -3.66 -18.19
CA PRO A 180 24.63 -2.34 -18.49
C PRO A 180 23.79 -2.33 -19.77
N ASP A 181 22.46 -2.20 -19.60
CA ASP A 181 21.50 -2.05 -20.68
C ASP A 181 20.50 -0.96 -20.28
N GLU A 182 20.54 0.17 -20.96
CA GLU A 182 19.73 1.34 -20.63
C GLU A 182 18.23 1.04 -20.77
N ALA A 183 17.81 0.24 -21.74
CA ALA A 183 16.41 -0.15 -21.92
C ALA A 183 15.92 -1.00 -20.73
N ARG A 184 16.78 -1.86 -20.19
CA ARG A 184 16.52 -2.67 -19.00
C ARG A 184 16.43 -1.81 -17.74
N TYR A 185 17.35 -0.86 -17.58
CA TYR A 185 17.30 0.09 -16.45
C TYR A 185 16.04 0.97 -16.49
N ASP A 186 15.61 1.38 -17.67
CA ASP A 186 14.35 2.11 -17.82
C ASP A 186 13.14 1.26 -17.47
N PHE A 187 13.13 -0.03 -17.83
CA PHE A 187 12.11 -0.97 -17.37
C PHE A 187 12.10 -1.06 -15.84
N PHE A 188 13.25 -1.30 -15.21
CA PHE A 188 13.33 -1.42 -13.74
C PHE A 188 12.88 -0.15 -13.03
N ARG A 189 13.27 1.04 -13.51
CA ARG A 189 12.79 2.31 -12.95
C ARG A 189 11.28 2.46 -13.04
N ARG A 190 10.67 2.07 -14.16
CA ARG A 190 9.22 2.10 -14.33
C ARG A 190 8.52 1.09 -13.43
N GLU A 191 9.03 -0.13 -13.38
CA GLU A 191 8.49 -1.20 -12.54
C GLU A 191 8.55 -0.84 -11.05
N MET A 192 9.69 -0.37 -10.58
CA MET A 192 9.84 0.11 -9.20
C MET A 192 8.80 1.19 -8.86
N ARG A 193 8.65 2.18 -9.74
CA ARG A 193 7.66 3.25 -9.54
C ARG A 193 6.24 2.72 -9.52
N ALA A 194 5.92 1.75 -10.37
CA ALA A 194 4.62 1.10 -10.41
C ALA A 194 4.33 0.33 -9.12
N ILE A 195 5.28 -0.48 -8.65
CA ILE A 195 5.18 -1.22 -7.39
C ILE A 195 4.98 -0.27 -6.21
N LEU A 196 5.82 0.78 -6.09
CA LEU A 196 5.71 1.74 -4.99
C LEU A 196 4.42 2.55 -5.06
N LYS A 197 3.95 2.90 -6.25
CA LYS A 197 2.68 3.63 -6.43
C LYS A 197 1.48 2.76 -6.04
N GLU A 198 1.48 1.49 -6.44
CA GLU A 198 0.37 0.57 -6.20
C GLU A 198 0.34 0.08 -4.74
N TYR A 199 1.50 -0.30 -4.20
CA TYR A 199 1.58 -1.01 -2.93
C TYR A 199 2.22 -0.22 -1.79
N GLY A 200 2.80 0.95 -2.05
CA GLY A 200 3.51 1.74 -1.03
C GLY A 200 2.66 2.18 0.16
N ASN A 201 1.32 2.16 0.02
CA ASN A 201 0.40 2.49 1.11
C ASN A 201 0.14 1.31 2.07
N HIS A 202 0.52 0.09 1.72
CA HIS A 202 0.36 -1.07 2.59
C HIS A 202 1.34 -1.00 3.77
N PRO A 203 0.87 -1.04 5.03
CA PRO A 203 1.76 -0.96 6.19
C PRO A 203 2.71 -2.16 6.31
N SER A 204 2.34 -3.31 5.76
CA SER A 204 3.18 -4.50 5.69
C SER A 204 4.38 -4.36 4.77
N PHE A 205 4.33 -3.49 3.77
CA PHE A 205 5.43 -3.27 2.82
C PHE A 205 6.53 -2.43 3.46
N VAL A 206 7.55 -3.06 4.04
CA VAL A 206 8.60 -2.40 4.83
C VAL A 206 9.97 -2.36 4.15
N LEU A 207 10.23 -3.29 3.23
CA LEU A 207 11.51 -3.40 2.54
C LEU A 207 11.31 -3.57 1.04
N TYR A 208 12.20 -2.93 0.29
CA TYR A 208 12.29 -3.07 -1.15
C TYR A 208 13.75 -3.33 -1.53
N CYS A 209 13.99 -4.36 -2.33
CA CYS A 209 15.31 -4.74 -2.83
C CYS A 209 15.40 -4.56 -4.35
N ASN A 210 16.54 -4.10 -4.82
CA ASN A 210 16.77 -3.87 -6.26
C ASN A 210 16.95 -5.16 -7.07
N GLY A 211 16.88 -6.31 -6.42
CA GLY A 211 17.05 -7.62 -7.03
C GLY A 211 17.90 -8.54 -6.17
N ASN A 212 18.12 -9.75 -6.67
CA ASN A 212 18.96 -10.74 -6.01
C ASN A 212 20.32 -10.84 -6.71
N GLU A 213 21.43 -10.76 -5.95
CA GLU A 213 22.85 -10.83 -6.35
C GLU A 213 23.36 -9.70 -7.25
#